data_83ce3284d42c45809b1c931c6cc090a0
#
_entry.id   83ce3284d42c45809b1c931c6cc090a0
#
_cell.length_a   1.000
_cell.length_b   1.000
_cell.length_c   1.000
_cell.angle_alpha   90.00
_cell.angle_beta   90.00
_cell.angle_gamma   90.00
#
_symmetry.space_group_name_H-M   'P 1'
#
loop_
_entity.id
_entity.type
_entity.pdbx_description
1 polymer ?
#
loop_
_entity_poly.entity_id
_entity_poly.type
_entity_poly.pdbx_seq_one_letter_code
_entity_poly.pdbx_strand_id
1 'polypeptide(L)'
;PTTTLSSAINSSVTTGIVLADVSQFPDTGTNFIKIGTEEISYTGISASNELTGVTREVRGTDAASHGAGDTVTSTTNFVAWGEAASGDLVLEPGMWSLDNFGDKAICLIHDSAVFEWNSAAAGAENIRATIISGAPTASRHMLVSTPDRHLVFFGTETTIGDTSTQDDMFIRFSDQEDINTYTPTATNTAGTQRLADGSQVRGAIRGRDAIYVWTDTALFTMRFVGQPFTFAFAQVGTNCGLVGQNACVEVDGSAYWMSENGFFRYA
;
A
#
# COMPACT_ATOMS: atom_id res chain seq x y z
N PRO A 1 16.89 2.38 -8.04
CA PRO A 1 17.75 2.05 -9.19
C PRO A 1 19.16 1.68 -8.75
N THR A 2 19.85 0.91 -9.58
CA THR A 2 21.26 0.51 -9.40
C THR A 2 22.05 0.81 -10.67
N THR A 3 23.33 1.17 -10.48
CA THR A 3 24.31 1.39 -11.53
C THR A 3 25.70 1.00 -11.01
N THR A 4 26.77 1.37 -11.71
CA THR A 4 28.12 1.17 -11.23
C THR A 4 28.91 2.47 -11.24
N LEU A 5 29.95 2.54 -10.41
CA LEU A 5 30.90 3.64 -10.38
C LEU A 5 31.80 3.58 -11.62
N SER A 6 31.88 4.67 -12.38
CA SER A 6 32.70 4.70 -13.63
C SER A 6 34.20 4.75 -13.38
N SER A 7 34.63 5.34 -12.27
CA SER A 7 36.03 5.48 -11.88
C SER A 7 36.19 5.32 -10.39
N ALA A 8 37.36 4.82 -9.95
CA ALA A 8 37.64 4.68 -8.52
C ALA A 8 37.67 6.04 -7.80
N ILE A 9 37.16 6.07 -6.58
CA ILE A 9 37.19 7.22 -5.70
C ILE A 9 37.86 6.85 -4.36
N ASN A 10 38.56 7.78 -3.76
CA ASN A 10 39.08 7.62 -2.40
C ASN A 10 38.12 8.22 -1.36
N SER A 11 38.39 8.03 -0.09
CA SER A 11 37.53 8.47 1.02
C SER A 11 37.37 9.99 1.17
N SER A 12 38.18 10.81 0.50
CA SER A 12 38.15 12.28 0.61
C SER A 12 37.57 13.01 -0.61
N VAL A 13 37.20 12.26 -1.66
CA VAL A 13 36.66 12.83 -2.90
C VAL A 13 35.20 13.25 -2.71
N THR A 14 34.89 14.50 -3.02
CA THR A 14 33.53 15.08 -3.05
C THR A 14 33.14 15.63 -4.45
N THR A 15 34.03 15.50 -5.44
CA THR A 15 33.80 15.89 -6.84
C THR A 15 34.33 14.79 -7.76
N GLY A 16 33.87 14.75 -9.00
CA GLY A 16 34.32 13.74 -9.94
C GLY A 16 33.75 12.33 -9.67
N ILE A 17 32.68 12.21 -8.91
CA ILE A 17 31.97 10.93 -8.71
C ILE A 17 31.04 10.70 -9.89
N VAL A 18 31.49 9.88 -10.84
CA VAL A 18 30.81 9.61 -12.11
C VAL A 18 30.18 8.24 -12.08
N LEU A 19 28.90 8.15 -12.43
CA LEU A 19 28.15 6.91 -12.53
C LEU A 19 28.04 6.44 -13.98
N ALA A 20 27.96 5.15 -14.22
CA ALA A 20 27.88 4.58 -15.56
C ALA A 20 26.55 4.90 -16.25
N ASP A 21 25.45 4.87 -15.49
CA ASP A 21 24.10 5.25 -15.95
C ASP A 21 23.35 5.96 -14.83
N VAL A 22 22.79 7.11 -15.13
CA VAL A 22 22.03 7.96 -14.21
C VAL A 22 20.57 8.13 -14.61
N SER A 23 20.12 7.47 -15.67
CA SER A 23 18.79 7.70 -16.28
C SER A 23 17.62 7.51 -15.33
N GLN A 24 17.80 6.74 -14.26
CA GLN A 24 16.78 6.45 -13.25
C GLN A 24 17.08 7.10 -11.89
N PHE A 25 18.15 7.88 -11.79
CA PHE A 25 18.52 8.57 -10.55
C PHE A 25 17.90 9.96 -10.52
N PRO A 26 17.34 10.41 -9.38
CA PRO A 26 16.82 11.78 -9.28
C PRO A 26 17.95 12.80 -9.44
N ASP A 27 17.69 13.88 -10.18
CA ASP A 27 18.65 14.95 -10.49
C ASP A 27 18.36 16.27 -9.77
N THR A 28 17.33 16.32 -8.95
CA THR A 28 16.92 17.51 -8.20
C THR A 28 16.64 17.18 -6.73
N GLY A 29 16.84 18.17 -5.85
CA GLY A 29 16.68 17.99 -4.41
C GLY A 29 17.83 17.22 -3.76
N THR A 30 17.72 16.92 -2.47
CA THR A 30 18.71 16.10 -1.76
C THR A 30 18.43 14.63 -1.98
N ASN A 31 19.36 13.94 -2.62
CA ASN A 31 19.27 12.54 -2.97
C ASN A 31 20.39 11.74 -2.30
N PHE A 32 20.24 10.43 -2.22
CA PHE A 32 21.19 9.56 -1.55
C PHE A 32 21.51 8.33 -2.40
N ILE A 33 22.76 7.93 -2.37
CA ILE A 33 23.25 6.66 -2.94
C ILE A 33 24.02 5.89 -1.89
N LYS A 34 24.10 4.59 -2.07
CA LYS A 34 24.91 3.66 -1.27
C LYS A 34 25.92 2.95 -2.15
N ILE A 35 27.18 2.91 -1.70
CA ILE A 35 28.28 2.15 -2.31
C ILE A 35 28.93 1.33 -1.20
N GLY A 36 28.85 0.00 -1.29
CA GLY A 36 29.29 -0.85 -0.20
C GLY A 36 28.54 -0.57 1.11
N THR A 37 29.24 -0.08 2.14
CA THR A 37 28.66 0.31 3.44
C THR A 37 28.44 1.81 3.57
N GLU A 38 28.93 2.63 2.64
CA GLU A 38 28.86 4.09 2.72
C GLU A 38 27.60 4.62 2.04
N GLU A 39 26.96 5.61 2.67
CA GLU A 39 25.95 6.45 2.06
C GLU A 39 26.49 7.85 1.75
N ILE A 40 26.13 8.35 0.58
CA ILE A 40 26.58 9.62 0.02
C ILE A 40 25.35 10.40 -0.41
N SER A 41 25.24 11.68 0.00
CA SER A 41 24.20 12.55 -0.53
C SER A 41 24.72 13.38 -1.70
N TYR A 42 23.81 13.76 -2.61
CA TYR A 42 24.07 14.66 -3.73
C TYR A 42 22.82 15.50 -4.04
N THR A 43 22.99 16.62 -4.73
CA THR A 43 21.88 17.55 -5.02
C THR A 43 21.57 17.70 -6.49
N GLY A 44 22.36 17.11 -7.37
CA GLY A 44 22.14 17.14 -8.82
C GLY A 44 23.08 16.22 -9.56
N ILE A 45 22.83 16.06 -10.86
CA ILE A 45 23.64 15.25 -11.77
C ILE A 45 23.99 16.09 -12.99
N SER A 46 25.26 16.11 -13.36
CA SER A 46 25.73 16.83 -14.55
C SER A 46 25.43 16.05 -15.84
N ALA A 47 25.56 16.73 -17.00
CA ALA A 47 25.41 16.08 -18.30
C ALA A 47 26.45 14.96 -18.58
N SER A 48 27.52 14.89 -17.78
CA SER A 48 28.56 13.84 -17.85
C SER A 48 28.34 12.73 -16.82
N ASN A 49 27.14 12.57 -16.28
CA ASN A 49 26.77 11.59 -15.25
C ASN A 49 27.55 11.76 -13.93
N GLU A 50 28.09 12.94 -13.67
CA GLU A 50 28.79 13.25 -12.44
C GLU A 50 27.81 13.79 -11.39
N LEU A 51 27.90 13.27 -10.16
CA LEU A 51 27.12 13.76 -9.01
C LEU A 51 27.66 15.14 -8.58
N THR A 52 26.75 16.08 -8.32
CA THR A 52 27.05 17.44 -7.88
C THR A 52 26.47 17.72 -6.50
N GLY A 53 27.13 18.62 -5.74
CA GLY A 53 26.72 18.94 -4.37
C GLY A 53 26.83 17.74 -3.42
N VAL A 54 27.92 16.98 -3.58
CA VAL A 54 28.16 15.72 -2.87
C VAL A 54 28.57 15.98 -1.43
N THR A 55 27.96 15.23 -0.49
CA THR A 55 28.39 15.10 0.91
C THR A 55 28.59 13.62 1.22
N ARG A 56 29.75 13.30 1.76
CA ARG A 56 30.12 11.96 2.24
C ARG A 56 29.76 11.80 3.73
N GLU A 57 29.87 10.59 4.24
CA GLU A 57 29.65 10.31 5.68
C GLU A 57 28.23 10.67 6.16
N VAL A 58 27.22 10.48 5.31
CA VAL A 58 25.85 10.77 5.69
C VAL A 58 25.19 9.55 6.34
N ARG A 59 24.13 9.79 7.09
CA ARG A 59 23.31 8.76 7.75
C ARG A 59 24.12 7.80 8.64
N GLY A 60 25.16 8.31 9.31
CA GLY A 60 25.95 7.54 10.25
C GLY A 60 26.90 6.53 9.62
N THR A 61 27.26 6.71 8.37
CA THR A 61 28.27 5.90 7.67
C THR A 61 29.62 6.62 7.58
N ASP A 62 30.72 5.88 7.46
CA ASP A 62 32.06 6.42 7.28
C ASP A 62 32.44 6.44 5.80
N ALA A 63 33.18 7.49 5.37
CA ALA A 63 33.69 7.58 4.03
C ALA A 63 34.74 6.50 3.74
N ALA A 64 34.59 5.79 2.66
CA ALA A 64 35.44 4.70 2.23
C ALA A 64 35.97 4.92 0.79
N SER A 65 37.01 4.19 0.43
CA SER A 65 37.48 4.11 -0.95
C SER A 65 36.66 3.07 -1.72
N HIS A 66 36.23 3.41 -2.94
CA HIS A 66 35.45 2.53 -3.81
C HIS A 66 36.14 2.36 -5.17
N GLY A 67 36.07 1.15 -5.68
CA GLY A 67 36.66 0.79 -6.98
C GLY A 67 35.76 1.18 -8.17
N ALA A 68 36.37 1.33 -9.34
CA ALA A 68 35.60 1.39 -10.57
C ALA A 68 34.84 0.06 -10.76
N GLY A 69 33.56 0.15 -11.13
CA GLY A 69 32.68 -1.01 -11.26
C GLY A 69 31.94 -1.39 -9.97
N ASP A 70 32.22 -0.76 -8.81
CA ASP A 70 31.45 -1.00 -7.60
C ASP A 70 29.98 -0.62 -7.80
N THR A 71 29.09 -1.44 -7.25
CA THR A 71 27.65 -1.25 -7.36
C THR A 71 27.22 -0.02 -6.56
N VAL A 72 26.48 0.86 -7.23
CA VAL A 72 25.87 2.07 -6.68
C VAL A 72 24.36 1.87 -6.66
N THR A 73 23.75 1.97 -5.49
CA THR A 73 22.29 1.83 -5.32
C THR A 73 21.71 3.16 -4.83
N SER A 74 20.63 3.64 -5.45
CA SER A 74 19.92 4.81 -4.92
C SER A 74 19.19 4.44 -3.64
N THR A 75 19.43 5.23 -2.59
CA THR A 75 18.78 5.13 -1.26
C THR A 75 18.01 6.41 -0.93
N THR A 76 17.75 7.27 -1.91
CA THR A 76 17.04 8.55 -1.73
C THR A 76 15.74 8.41 -0.94
N ASN A 77 15.11 7.28 -1.07
CA ASN A 77 13.82 6.99 -0.48
C ASN A 77 13.90 6.13 0.80
N PHE A 78 15.11 5.85 1.29
CA PHE A 78 15.33 5.16 2.55
C PHE A 78 15.96 6.13 3.55
N VAL A 79 15.52 6.06 4.80
CA VAL A 79 16.13 6.75 5.94
C VAL A 79 16.72 5.73 6.88
N ALA A 80 17.81 6.09 7.56
CA ALA A 80 18.41 5.23 8.58
C ALA A 80 17.49 5.11 9.80
N TRP A 81 17.68 4.07 10.58
CA TRP A 81 17.01 3.91 11.85
C TRP A 81 17.34 5.10 12.78
N GLY A 82 16.28 5.80 13.23
CA GLY A 82 16.41 6.95 14.13
C GLY A 82 16.57 8.30 13.43
N GLU A 83 16.65 8.35 12.10
CA GLU A 83 16.63 9.61 11.34
C GLU A 83 15.20 10.02 10.97
N ALA A 84 14.93 11.32 11.08
CA ALA A 84 13.67 11.87 10.56
C ALA A 84 13.67 11.78 9.02
N ALA A 85 12.67 11.14 8.46
CA ALA A 85 12.49 11.20 7.01
C ALA A 85 12.11 12.61 6.59
N SER A 86 12.62 13.02 5.44
CA SER A 86 12.17 14.26 4.79
C SER A 86 10.80 14.01 4.16
N GLY A 87 9.76 14.57 4.71
CA GLY A 87 8.37 14.46 4.24
C GLY A 87 7.39 14.22 5.39
N ASP A 88 6.12 14.23 5.07
CA ASP A 88 5.03 13.87 6.00
C ASP A 88 5.07 12.38 6.34
N LEU A 89 6.00 11.97 7.19
CA LEU A 89 5.97 10.64 7.78
C LEU A 89 5.00 10.62 8.93
N VAL A 90 3.99 9.82 8.80
CA VAL A 90 3.18 9.40 9.94
C VAL A 90 4.10 8.57 10.84
N LEU A 91 4.52 9.16 11.98
CA LEU A 91 5.40 8.51 12.97
C LEU A 91 4.68 7.38 13.72
N GLU A 92 3.37 7.30 13.60
CA GLU A 92 2.58 6.21 14.17
C GLU A 92 2.59 5.01 13.20
N PRO A 93 2.77 3.78 13.70
CA PRO A 93 2.65 2.59 12.87
C PRO A 93 1.22 2.51 12.34
N GLY A 94 1.05 2.76 11.05
CA GLY A 94 -0.24 2.66 10.39
C GLY A 94 -0.75 1.22 10.38
N MET A 95 -2.08 1.06 10.46
CA MET A 95 -2.70 -0.23 10.18
C MET A 95 -2.71 -0.45 8.66
N TRP A 96 -2.33 -1.64 8.24
CA TRP A 96 -2.25 -2.03 6.85
C TRP A 96 -3.29 -3.10 6.53
N SER A 97 -3.88 -3.01 5.35
CA SER A 97 -4.58 -4.11 4.69
C SER A 97 -3.76 -4.54 3.48
N LEU A 98 -3.43 -5.82 3.40
CA LEU A 98 -2.62 -6.39 2.33
C LEU A 98 -3.37 -7.56 1.70
N ASP A 99 -3.40 -7.60 0.37
CA ASP A 99 -4.01 -8.70 -0.37
C ASP A 99 -3.39 -8.84 -1.77
N ASN A 100 -3.73 -9.91 -2.49
CA ASN A 100 -3.24 -10.18 -3.83
C ASN A 100 -4.37 -10.10 -4.86
N PHE A 101 -4.11 -9.40 -5.96
CA PHE A 101 -4.97 -9.37 -7.14
C PHE A 101 -4.20 -9.97 -8.34
N GLY A 102 -4.22 -11.29 -8.47
CA GLY A 102 -3.35 -12.01 -9.40
C GLY A 102 -1.89 -11.80 -9.03
N ASP A 103 -1.06 -11.33 -9.98
CA ASP A 103 0.36 -11.05 -9.78
C ASP A 103 0.65 -9.72 -9.05
N LYS A 104 -0.39 -8.97 -8.75
CA LYS A 104 -0.29 -7.67 -8.09
C LYS A 104 -0.50 -7.82 -6.59
N ALA A 105 0.44 -7.33 -5.79
CA ALA A 105 0.22 -7.07 -4.38
C ALA A 105 -0.51 -5.74 -4.23
N ILE A 106 -1.60 -5.74 -3.48
CA ILE A 106 -2.40 -4.56 -3.17
C ILE A 106 -2.19 -4.21 -1.71
N CYS A 107 -1.92 -2.96 -1.42
CA CYS A 107 -1.75 -2.48 -0.06
C CYS A 107 -2.49 -1.16 0.17
N LEU A 108 -3.19 -1.11 1.29
CA LEU A 108 -3.89 0.06 1.79
C LEU A 108 -3.34 0.42 3.17
N ILE A 109 -2.99 1.67 3.36
CA ILE A 109 -2.78 2.25 4.68
C ILE A 109 -4.13 2.79 5.16
N HIS A 110 -4.52 2.47 6.38
CA HIS A 110 -5.76 2.94 6.99
C HIS A 110 -5.93 4.46 6.83
N ASP A 111 -7.11 4.88 6.38
CA ASP A 111 -7.47 6.28 6.06
C ASP A 111 -6.54 6.95 5.04
N SER A 112 -5.97 6.18 4.12
CA SER A 112 -5.09 6.68 3.06
C SER A 112 -5.38 6.02 1.72
N ALA A 113 -4.57 6.34 0.71
CA ALA A 113 -4.66 5.79 -0.63
C ALA A 113 -4.26 4.30 -0.69
N VAL A 114 -4.73 3.63 -1.72
CA VAL A 114 -4.38 2.25 -2.05
C VAL A 114 -3.29 2.20 -3.11
N PHE A 115 -2.38 1.27 -2.96
CA PHE A 115 -1.22 1.08 -3.84
C PHE A 115 -1.22 -0.32 -4.43
N GLU A 116 -0.71 -0.45 -5.64
CA GLU A 116 -0.39 -1.73 -6.28
C GLU A 116 1.12 -1.87 -6.52
N TRP A 117 1.61 -3.08 -6.38
CA TRP A 117 2.94 -3.48 -6.81
C TRP A 117 2.83 -4.73 -7.68
N ASN A 118 3.31 -4.67 -8.91
CA ASN A 118 3.22 -5.76 -9.87
C ASN A 118 4.51 -6.60 -9.85
N SER A 119 4.44 -7.81 -9.31
CA SER A 119 5.57 -8.73 -9.24
C SER A 119 6.03 -9.26 -10.61
N ALA A 120 5.15 -9.25 -11.60
CA ALA A 120 5.45 -9.72 -12.97
C ALA A 120 6.08 -8.62 -13.85
N ALA A 121 6.18 -7.37 -13.37
CA ALA A 121 6.83 -6.31 -14.12
C ALA A 121 8.34 -6.53 -14.22
N ALA A 122 8.93 -6.22 -15.38
CA ALA A 122 10.37 -6.31 -15.54
C ALA A 122 11.08 -5.35 -14.57
N GLY A 123 12.04 -5.87 -13.77
CA GLY A 123 12.72 -5.10 -12.74
C GLY A 123 11.86 -4.79 -11.51
N ALA A 124 10.83 -5.60 -11.23
CA ALA A 124 9.88 -5.40 -10.13
C ALA A 124 10.58 -5.18 -8.77
N GLU A 125 11.72 -5.83 -8.55
CA GLU A 125 12.53 -5.68 -7.34
C GLU A 125 13.06 -4.24 -7.11
N ASN A 126 13.10 -3.43 -8.15
CA ASN A 126 13.54 -2.04 -8.11
C ASN A 126 12.41 -1.03 -8.31
N ILE A 127 11.16 -1.50 -8.44
CA ILE A 127 9.99 -0.66 -8.68
C ILE A 127 9.18 -0.55 -7.39
N ARG A 128 8.80 0.66 -7.03
CA ARG A 128 7.90 0.91 -5.90
C ARG A 128 6.46 0.63 -6.27
N ALA A 129 5.66 0.37 -5.23
CA ALA A 129 4.21 0.39 -5.36
C ALA A 129 3.72 1.77 -5.83
N THR A 130 2.74 1.77 -6.71
CA THR A 130 2.12 2.97 -7.27
C THR A 130 0.66 3.07 -6.83
N ILE A 131 0.14 4.29 -6.73
CA ILE A 131 -1.28 4.50 -6.41
C ILE A 131 -2.14 3.91 -7.53
N ILE A 132 -3.19 3.18 -7.16
CA ILE A 132 -4.18 2.65 -8.11
C ILE A 132 -5.03 3.80 -8.63
N SER A 133 -5.00 4.01 -9.94
CA SER A 133 -5.77 5.07 -10.59
C SER A 133 -7.28 4.80 -10.46
N GLY A 134 -8.05 5.84 -10.14
CA GLY A 134 -9.51 5.76 -10.03
C GLY A 134 -10.02 5.11 -8.74
N ALA A 135 -9.14 4.57 -7.89
CA ALA A 135 -9.51 4.04 -6.59
C ALA A 135 -9.81 5.14 -5.57
N PRO A 136 -10.54 4.83 -4.48
CA PRO A 136 -10.70 5.74 -3.36
C PRO A 136 -9.36 6.20 -2.79
N THR A 137 -9.30 7.44 -2.33
CA THR A 137 -8.10 8.06 -1.74
C THR A 137 -8.06 7.98 -0.22
N ALA A 138 -9.17 7.58 0.42
CA ALA A 138 -9.25 7.26 1.82
C ALA A 138 -10.19 6.05 2.06
N SER A 139 -9.69 5.05 2.78
CA SER A 139 -10.46 3.86 3.16
C SER A 139 -9.88 3.24 4.42
N ARG A 140 -10.73 2.62 5.24
CA ARG A 140 -10.29 1.99 6.50
C ARG A 140 -9.70 0.60 6.29
N HIS A 141 -10.32 -0.17 5.42
CA HIS A 141 -9.92 -1.57 5.18
C HIS A 141 -10.18 -1.95 3.73
N MET A 142 -9.43 -2.91 3.22
CA MET A 142 -9.67 -3.48 1.90
C MET A 142 -9.40 -4.97 1.89
N LEU A 143 -10.00 -5.67 0.96
CA LEU A 143 -9.68 -7.05 0.59
C LEU A 143 -10.04 -7.32 -0.88
N VAL A 144 -9.51 -8.40 -1.42
CA VAL A 144 -9.90 -8.91 -2.75
C VAL A 144 -10.94 -10.00 -2.55
N SER A 145 -12.10 -9.85 -3.19
CA SER A 145 -13.12 -10.89 -3.22
C SER A 145 -12.69 -12.06 -4.11
N THR A 146 -12.87 -13.28 -3.65
CA THR A 146 -12.61 -14.49 -4.42
C THR A 146 -13.84 -15.41 -4.40
N PRO A 147 -14.19 -16.09 -5.50
CA PRO A 147 -13.44 -16.24 -6.76
C PRO A 147 -13.72 -15.17 -7.82
N ASP A 148 -14.59 -14.22 -7.54
CA ASP A 148 -15.12 -13.23 -8.49
C ASP A 148 -14.17 -12.05 -8.77
N ARG A 149 -13.10 -11.91 -7.98
CA ARG A 149 -12.00 -10.93 -8.13
C ARG A 149 -12.47 -9.49 -8.32
N HIS A 150 -13.09 -8.96 -7.27
CA HIS A 150 -13.34 -7.54 -7.07
C HIS A 150 -12.42 -7.03 -5.96
N LEU A 151 -11.88 -5.83 -6.11
CA LEU A 151 -11.21 -5.13 -5.01
C LEU A 151 -12.26 -4.36 -4.21
N VAL A 152 -12.38 -4.68 -2.92
CA VAL A 152 -13.45 -4.16 -2.05
C VAL A 152 -12.86 -3.26 -0.98
N PHE A 153 -13.41 -2.07 -0.83
CA PHE A 153 -13.06 -1.07 0.17
C PHE A 153 -14.18 -0.90 1.19
N PHE A 154 -13.80 -0.77 2.44
CA PHE A 154 -14.69 -0.60 3.58
C PHE A 154 -14.38 0.70 4.32
N GLY A 155 -15.41 1.44 4.74
CA GLY A 155 -15.26 2.74 5.38
C GLY A 155 -14.59 3.75 4.45
N THR A 156 -15.14 3.93 3.26
CA THR A 156 -14.51 4.68 2.18
C THR A 156 -15.32 5.91 1.75
N GLU A 157 -14.76 6.68 0.85
CA GLU A 157 -15.37 7.87 0.27
C GLU A 157 -16.65 7.54 -0.50
N THR A 158 -17.70 8.33 -0.32
CA THR A 158 -18.90 8.29 -1.16
C THR A 158 -18.67 8.94 -2.52
N THR A 159 -17.77 9.94 -2.58
CA THR A 159 -17.27 10.57 -3.80
C THR A 159 -15.78 10.31 -3.91
N ILE A 160 -15.33 9.53 -4.90
CA ILE A 160 -13.93 9.17 -5.09
C ILE A 160 -13.08 10.43 -5.26
N GLY A 161 -11.97 10.51 -4.52
CA GLY A 161 -11.03 11.63 -4.54
C GLY A 161 -11.42 12.80 -3.63
N ASP A 162 -12.50 12.67 -2.87
CA ASP A 162 -12.91 13.65 -1.87
C ASP A 162 -12.97 13.02 -0.48
N THR A 163 -11.85 13.10 0.24
CA THR A 163 -11.70 12.53 1.59
C THR A 163 -12.69 13.10 2.61
N SER A 164 -13.25 14.29 2.37
CA SER A 164 -14.28 14.88 3.24
C SER A 164 -15.62 14.13 3.17
N THR A 165 -15.81 13.29 2.16
CA THR A 165 -17.01 12.45 1.95
C THR A 165 -16.84 11.04 2.48
N GLN A 166 -15.77 10.73 3.22
CA GLN A 166 -15.56 9.40 3.79
C GLN A 166 -16.69 9.06 4.77
N ASP A 167 -17.33 7.93 4.56
CA ASP A 167 -18.36 7.36 5.43
C ASP A 167 -17.88 5.99 5.93
N ASP A 168 -17.71 5.88 7.22
CA ASP A 168 -17.19 4.70 7.90
C ASP A 168 -18.04 3.43 7.71
N MET A 169 -19.28 3.58 7.25
CA MET A 169 -20.21 2.48 6.95
C MET A 169 -20.34 2.19 5.46
N PHE A 170 -19.63 2.93 4.61
CA PHE A 170 -19.76 2.83 3.17
C PHE A 170 -18.79 1.79 2.60
N ILE A 171 -19.29 0.93 1.73
CA ILE A 171 -18.54 -0.10 1.01
C ILE A 171 -18.54 0.24 -0.46
N ARG A 172 -17.40 0.10 -1.10
CA ARG A 172 -17.24 0.25 -2.55
C ARG A 172 -16.46 -0.93 -3.09
N PHE A 173 -16.85 -1.45 -4.24
CA PHE A 173 -16.13 -2.53 -4.91
C PHE A 173 -15.88 -2.19 -6.38
N SER A 174 -14.76 -2.68 -6.89
CA SER A 174 -14.33 -2.48 -8.27
C SER A 174 -15.22 -3.22 -9.26
N ASP A 175 -15.02 -2.98 -10.55
CA ASP A 175 -15.49 -3.92 -11.59
C ASP A 175 -14.75 -5.26 -11.45
N GLN A 176 -15.36 -6.31 -11.96
CA GLN A 176 -14.78 -7.66 -11.96
C GLN A 176 -13.49 -7.68 -12.78
N GLU A 177 -12.43 -8.27 -12.26
CA GLU A 177 -11.11 -8.38 -12.89
C GLU A 177 -10.44 -7.02 -13.21
N ASP A 178 -10.98 -5.89 -12.73
CA ASP A 178 -10.44 -4.55 -12.97
C ASP A 178 -10.30 -3.76 -11.65
N ILE A 179 -9.07 -3.38 -11.32
CA ILE A 179 -8.76 -2.61 -10.11
C ILE A 179 -8.80 -1.09 -10.32
N ASN A 180 -9.17 -0.60 -11.50
CA ASN A 180 -9.18 0.83 -11.83
C ASN A 180 -10.58 1.42 -11.98
N THR A 181 -11.63 0.57 -12.06
CA THR A 181 -13.00 1.00 -12.30
C THR A 181 -13.88 0.78 -11.07
N TYR A 182 -14.38 1.87 -10.48
CA TYR A 182 -15.18 1.87 -9.24
C TYR A 182 -16.49 2.63 -9.33
N THR A 183 -16.77 3.27 -10.47
CA THR A 183 -18.03 3.98 -10.69
C THR A 183 -19.04 3.03 -11.31
N PRO A 184 -20.19 2.77 -10.66
CA PRO A 184 -21.23 1.89 -11.18
C PRO A 184 -21.80 2.41 -12.50
N THR A 185 -21.95 1.51 -13.46
CA THR A 185 -22.63 1.75 -14.74
C THR A 185 -23.55 0.59 -15.08
N ALA A 186 -24.37 0.73 -16.11
CA ALA A 186 -25.26 -0.35 -16.57
C ALA A 186 -24.50 -1.56 -17.16
N THR A 187 -23.22 -1.42 -17.46
CA THR A 187 -22.44 -2.43 -18.20
C THR A 187 -21.30 -3.03 -17.39
N ASN A 188 -21.00 -2.52 -16.20
CA ASN A 188 -19.97 -3.05 -15.30
C ASN A 188 -20.58 -3.64 -14.03
N THR A 189 -19.74 -4.27 -13.21
CA THR A 189 -20.12 -4.90 -11.94
C THR A 189 -19.66 -4.07 -10.74
N ALA A 190 -19.04 -2.91 -10.95
CA ALA A 190 -18.68 -1.99 -9.89
C ALA A 190 -19.92 -1.54 -9.11
N GLY A 191 -19.78 -1.33 -7.83
CA GLY A 191 -20.93 -0.95 -7.01
C GLY A 191 -20.57 -0.41 -5.64
N THR A 192 -21.62 -0.03 -4.93
CA THR A 192 -21.52 0.54 -3.59
C THR A 192 -22.65 0.04 -2.70
N GLN A 193 -22.39 -0.01 -1.40
CA GLN A 193 -23.38 -0.33 -0.38
C GLN A 193 -23.05 0.41 0.91
N ARG A 194 -24.07 0.98 1.57
CA ARG A 194 -23.94 1.47 2.92
C ARG A 194 -24.57 0.46 3.88
N LEU A 195 -23.83 0.05 4.92
CA LEU A 195 -24.38 -0.82 5.97
C LEU A 195 -25.32 -0.04 6.89
N ALA A 196 -26.33 -0.73 7.44
CA ALA A 196 -27.43 -0.07 8.17
C ALA A 196 -27.26 -0.08 9.69
N ASP A 197 -26.40 -0.96 10.25
CA ASP A 197 -26.23 -1.13 11.70
C ASP A 197 -24.77 -0.99 12.11
N GLY A 198 -24.50 -0.05 13.01
CA GLY A 198 -23.19 0.35 13.47
C GLY A 198 -22.87 1.80 13.15
N SER A 199 -21.68 2.24 13.59
CA SER A 199 -21.13 3.57 13.31
C SER A 199 -19.92 3.52 12.39
N GLN A 200 -19.22 2.37 12.35
CA GLN A 200 -18.04 2.18 11.50
C GLN A 200 -17.82 0.70 11.19
N VAL A 201 -17.30 0.39 10.01
CA VAL A 201 -16.74 -0.92 9.70
C VAL A 201 -15.40 -1.08 10.42
N ARG A 202 -15.28 -2.13 11.23
CA ARG A 202 -14.07 -2.45 12.00
C ARG A 202 -13.11 -3.39 11.26
N GLY A 203 -13.64 -4.24 10.38
CA GLY A 203 -12.84 -5.17 9.61
C GLY A 203 -13.68 -6.12 8.78
N ALA A 204 -13.02 -6.80 7.86
CA ALA A 204 -13.62 -7.83 7.02
C ALA A 204 -12.62 -8.95 6.74
N ILE A 205 -13.12 -10.18 6.61
CA ILE A 205 -12.32 -11.32 6.18
C ILE A 205 -13.06 -12.14 5.12
N ARG A 206 -12.30 -12.82 4.28
CA ARG A 206 -12.86 -13.83 3.38
C ARG A 206 -13.25 -15.06 4.16
N GLY A 207 -14.49 -15.51 3.99
CA GLY A 207 -14.94 -16.81 4.40
C GLY A 207 -15.07 -17.74 3.20
N ARG A 208 -15.57 -18.96 3.44
CA ARG A 208 -15.74 -19.98 2.41
C ARG A 208 -16.74 -19.57 1.33
N ASP A 209 -17.91 -19.06 1.75
CA ASP A 209 -19.04 -18.78 0.86
C ASP A 209 -19.45 -17.29 0.86
N ALA A 210 -18.81 -16.47 1.69
CA ALA A 210 -19.10 -15.05 1.85
C ALA A 210 -17.89 -14.31 2.40
N ILE A 211 -17.86 -13.01 2.22
CA ILE A 211 -17.04 -12.09 2.99
C ILE A 211 -17.81 -11.75 4.26
N TYR A 212 -17.19 -11.92 5.42
CA TYR A 212 -17.72 -11.47 6.69
C TYR A 212 -17.26 -10.04 6.95
N VAL A 213 -18.22 -9.17 7.23
CA VAL A 213 -17.97 -7.74 7.46
C VAL A 213 -18.51 -7.36 8.83
N TRP A 214 -17.65 -6.89 9.70
CA TRP A 214 -18.03 -6.45 11.05
C TRP A 214 -18.05 -4.93 11.12
N THR A 215 -19.12 -4.46 11.74
CA THR A 215 -19.14 -3.11 12.30
C THR A 215 -18.72 -3.14 13.77
N ASP A 216 -18.78 -2.02 14.43
CA ASP A 216 -18.63 -1.91 15.89
C ASP A 216 -19.76 -2.59 16.68
N THR A 217 -20.92 -2.90 16.05
CA THR A 217 -22.08 -3.51 16.70
C THR A 217 -22.57 -4.81 16.07
N ALA A 218 -22.36 -5.04 14.79
CA ALA A 218 -23.03 -6.09 14.02
C ALA A 218 -22.07 -6.88 13.13
N LEU A 219 -22.52 -8.06 12.71
CA LEU A 219 -21.91 -8.89 11.67
C LEU A 219 -22.81 -8.91 10.44
N PHE A 220 -22.22 -8.64 9.29
CA PHE A 220 -22.83 -8.78 7.98
C PHE A 220 -22.11 -9.86 7.15
N THR A 221 -22.86 -10.48 6.25
CA THR A 221 -22.30 -11.30 5.16
C THR A 221 -22.45 -10.55 3.84
N MET A 222 -21.40 -10.56 3.03
CA MET A 222 -21.37 -10.04 1.67
C MET A 222 -21.10 -11.21 0.74
N ARG A 223 -22.06 -11.54 -0.13
CA ARG A 223 -21.98 -12.71 -1.05
C ARG A 223 -22.05 -12.25 -2.48
N PHE A 224 -21.20 -12.79 -3.34
CA PHE A 224 -21.31 -12.60 -4.76
C PHE A 224 -22.56 -13.32 -5.30
N VAL A 225 -23.44 -12.59 -5.98
CA VAL A 225 -24.69 -13.09 -6.56
C VAL A 225 -24.76 -12.86 -8.06
N GLY A 226 -23.79 -12.14 -8.61
CA GLY A 226 -23.77 -11.76 -10.02
C GLY A 226 -24.75 -10.64 -10.36
N GLN A 227 -24.81 -10.31 -11.65
CA GLN A 227 -25.68 -9.24 -12.13
C GLN A 227 -27.17 -9.54 -11.87
N PRO A 228 -28.01 -8.51 -11.61
CA PRO A 228 -27.69 -7.08 -11.66
C PRO A 228 -27.12 -6.49 -10.34
N PHE A 229 -27.04 -7.23 -9.27
CA PHE A 229 -26.71 -6.70 -7.95
C PHE A 229 -25.24 -6.86 -7.55
N THR A 230 -24.47 -7.68 -8.26
CA THR A 230 -23.08 -8.08 -8.00
C THR A 230 -22.91 -8.73 -6.62
N PHE A 231 -23.19 -8.03 -5.52
CA PHE A 231 -23.14 -8.55 -4.16
C PHE A 231 -24.47 -8.38 -3.44
N ALA A 232 -24.83 -9.40 -2.66
CA ALA A 232 -25.92 -9.35 -1.69
C ALA A 232 -25.35 -9.18 -0.27
N PHE A 233 -25.97 -8.30 0.51
CA PHE A 233 -25.59 -8.01 1.88
C PHE A 233 -26.71 -8.47 2.84
N ALA A 234 -26.34 -9.18 3.90
CA ALA A 234 -27.28 -9.61 4.93
C ALA A 234 -26.67 -9.45 6.31
N GLN A 235 -27.41 -8.85 7.23
CA GLN A 235 -27.06 -8.79 8.64
C GLN A 235 -27.36 -10.16 9.27
N VAL A 236 -26.36 -10.78 9.87
CA VAL A 236 -26.46 -12.12 10.49
C VAL A 236 -26.19 -12.12 11.98
N GLY A 237 -25.75 -11.00 12.54
CA GLY A 237 -25.52 -10.85 13.97
C GLY A 237 -25.70 -9.44 14.46
N THR A 238 -26.18 -9.27 15.70
CA THR A 238 -26.34 -8.00 16.41
C THR A 238 -25.66 -8.08 17.78
N ASN A 239 -25.19 -6.93 18.30
CA ASN A 239 -24.44 -6.86 19.57
C ASN A 239 -23.20 -7.77 19.61
N CYS A 240 -22.57 -7.97 18.46
CA CYS A 240 -21.45 -8.87 18.27
C CYS A 240 -20.35 -8.23 17.40
N GLY A 241 -20.21 -6.92 17.48
CA GLY A 241 -19.24 -6.15 16.73
C GLY A 241 -17.80 -6.60 16.96
N LEU A 242 -16.88 -6.15 16.11
CA LEU A 242 -15.48 -6.50 16.17
C LEU A 242 -14.70 -5.46 16.99
N VAL A 243 -13.84 -5.91 17.90
CA VAL A 243 -13.03 -5.01 18.75
C VAL A 243 -11.91 -4.33 17.96
N GLY A 244 -11.39 -4.94 16.89
CA GLY A 244 -10.34 -4.37 16.05
C GLY A 244 -10.11 -5.18 14.79
N GLN A 245 -9.51 -4.57 13.76
CA GLN A 245 -9.37 -5.11 12.40
C GLN A 245 -8.85 -6.55 12.33
N ASN A 246 -7.88 -6.91 13.18
CA ASN A 246 -7.23 -8.21 13.18
C ASN A 246 -7.76 -9.15 14.27
N ALA A 247 -8.87 -8.81 14.91
CA ALA A 247 -9.45 -9.60 16.00
C ALA A 247 -10.43 -10.69 15.51
N CYS A 248 -10.32 -11.13 14.27
CA CYS A 248 -11.16 -12.14 13.64
C CYS A 248 -10.33 -13.10 12.79
N VAL A 249 -10.81 -14.33 12.68
CA VAL A 249 -10.21 -15.39 11.86
C VAL A 249 -11.29 -16.32 11.33
N GLU A 250 -11.08 -16.83 10.12
CA GLU A 250 -11.91 -17.89 9.54
C GLU A 250 -11.16 -19.21 9.61
N VAL A 251 -11.82 -20.25 10.08
CA VAL A 251 -11.29 -21.62 10.15
C VAL A 251 -12.42 -22.61 9.81
N ASP A 252 -12.18 -23.44 8.81
CA ASP A 252 -13.08 -24.53 8.39
C ASP A 252 -14.54 -24.07 8.16
N GLY A 253 -14.72 -22.92 7.51
CA GLY A 253 -16.04 -22.38 7.20
C GLY A 253 -16.72 -21.65 8.36
N SER A 254 -16.06 -21.51 9.50
CA SER A 254 -16.58 -20.77 10.66
C SER A 254 -15.73 -19.52 10.91
N ALA A 255 -16.38 -18.40 11.14
CA ALA A 255 -15.74 -17.18 11.59
C ALA A 255 -15.71 -17.13 13.12
N TYR A 256 -14.55 -16.80 13.68
CA TYR A 256 -14.35 -16.57 15.11
C TYR A 256 -13.82 -15.16 15.31
N TRP A 257 -14.32 -14.45 16.30
CA TRP A 257 -13.85 -13.10 16.58
C TRP A 257 -14.00 -12.70 18.04
N MET A 258 -13.27 -11.66 18.40
CA MET A 258 -13.36 -11.00 19.69
C MET A 258 -14.18 -9.70 19.56
N SER A 259 -15.17 -9.57 20.41
CA SER A 259 -15.97 -8.37 20.60
C SER A 259 -15.71 -7.81 22.00
N GLU A 260 -16.15 -6.60 22.28
CA GLU A 260 -16.13 -6.02 23.64
C GLU A 260 -16.89 -6.87 24.66
N ASN A 261 -17.90 -7.61 24.21
CA ASN A 261 -18.78 -8.44 25.05
C ASN A 261 -18.35 -9.92 25.15
N GLY A 262 -17.25 -10.33 24.51
CA GLY A 262 -16.76 -11.70 24.55
C GLY A 262 -16.29 -12.25 23.22
N PHE A 263 -16.16 -13.58 23.14
CA PHE A 263 -15.77 -14.28 21.93
C PHE A 263 -17.00 -14.90 21.27
N PHE A 264 -17.07 -14.76 19.96
CA PHE A 264 -18.18 -15.21 19.15
C PHE A 264 -17.72 -16.16 18.05
N ARG A 265 -18.66 -17.00 17.59
CA ARG A 265 -18.54 -17.88 16.43
C ARG A 265 -19.76 -17.73 15.55
N TYR A 266 -19.55 -17.69 14.25
CA TYR A 266 -20.56 -17.85 13.22
C TYR A 266 -20.18 -19.02 12.30
N ALA A 267 -21.11 -19.98 12.09
CA ALA A 267 -20.90 -21.19 11.30
C ALA A 267 -22.09 -21.43 10.38
#